data_a30fdbaecf2c616f94b2b25c4d1def68
#
_entry.id   a30fdbaecf2c616f94b2b25c4d1def68
#
_cell.length_a   1.000
_cell.length_b   1.000
_cell.length_c   1.000
_cell.angle_alpha   90.00
_cell.angle_beta   90.00
_cell.angle_gamma   90.00
#
_symmetry.space_group_name_H-M   'P 1'
#
loop_
_entity.id
_entity.type
_entity.pdbx_description
1 polymer ?
#
loop_
_entity_poly.entity_id
_entity_poly.type
_entity_poly.pdbx_seq_one_letter_code
_entity_poly.pdbx_strand_id
1 'polypeptide(L)' 'MKEEIIIKLVQIQTQFRFVHWQTTYDAKHRAYGKVYDRMGDLIDDFVEAMMGKYGRPVFDSEFGIMFQDLESMKLQNFI' A
#
# COMPACT_ATOMS: atom_id res chain seq x y z
N MET A 1 5.49 17.11 -7.87
CA MET A 1 5.40 16.00 -6.88
C MET A 1 5.87 14.72 -7.53
N LYS A 2 6.56 13.86 -6.79
CA LYS A 2 6.99 12.55 -7.32
C LYS A 2 5.90 11.52 -7.05
N GLU A 3 4.99 11.37 -7.99
CA GLU A 3 3.84 10.49 -7.87
C GLU A 3 4.23 9.02 -7.73
N GLU A 4 5.41 8.62 -8.24
CA GLU A 4 5.91 7.25 -8.11
C GLU A 4 6.02 6.79 -6.65
N ILE A 5 6.38 7.70 -5.75
CA ILE A 5 6.47 7.37 -4.32
C ILE A 5 5.08 7.06 -3.78
N ILE A 6 4.08 7.86 -4.17
CA ILE A 6 2.70 7.66 -3.74
C ILE A 6 2.18 6.33 -4.25
N ILE A 7 2.42 6.02 -5.53
CA ILE A 7 2.01 4.76 -6.13
C ILE A 7 2.62 3.58 -5.39
N LYS A 8 3.91 3.64 -5.05
CA LYS A 8 4.57 2.57 -4.30
C LYS A 8 3.97 2.38 -2.91
N LEU A 9 3.68 3.47 -2.21
CA LEU A 9 3.07 3.39 -0.89
C LEU A 9 1.68 2.75 -0.97
N VAL A 10 0.88 3.15 -1.95
CA VAL A 10 -0.46 2.58 -2.16
C VAL A 10 -0.34 1.11 -2.54
N GLN A 11 0.64 0.74 -3.36
CA GLN A 11 0.87 -0.65 -3.74
C GLN A 11 1.19 -1.51 -2.52
N ILE A 12 2.08 -1.05 -1.65
CA ILE A 12 2.44 -1.77 -0.43
C ILE A 12 1.21 -1.93 0.48
N GLN A 13 0.45 -0.86 0.67
CA GLN A 13 -0.77 -0.88 1.47
C GLN A 13 -1.77 -1.91 0.93
N THR A 14 -1.99 -1.88 -0.37
CA THR A 14 -2.95 -2.78 -1.01
C THR A 14 -2.48 -4.23 -0.94
N GLN A 15 -1.16 -4.48 -1.01
CA GLN A 15 -0.62 -5.82 -0.83
C GLN A 15 -0.92 -6.37 0.57
N PHE A 16 -0.84 -5.54 1.61
CA PHE A 16 -1.26 -5.94 2.95
C PHE A 16 -2.74 -6.29 3.01
N ARG A 17 -3.56 -5.55 2.28
CA ARG A 17 -4.99 -5.85 2.20
C ARG A 17 -5.22 -7.22 1.54
N PHE A 18 -4.50 -7.52 0.47
CA PHE A 18 -4.63 -8.80 -0.23
C PHE A 18 -4.22 -9.96 0.67
N VAL A 19 -3.08 -9.87 1.34
CA VAL A 19 -2.65 -10.95 2.24
C VAL A 19 -3.56 -11.06 3.46
N HIS A 20 -4.14 -9.95 3.90
CA HIS A 20 -5.17 -9.94 4.94
C HIS A 20 -6.38 -10.82 4.54
N TRP A 21 -6.77 -10.74 3.29
CA TRP A 21 -7.87 -11.58 2.79
C TRP A 21 -7.45 -13.03 2.55
N GLN A 22 -6.21 -13.26 2.14
CA GLN A 22 -5.74 -14.58 1.73
C GLN A 22 -5.29 -15.48 2.87
N THR A 23 -4.83 -14.90 3.98
CA THR A 23 -4.32 -15.71 5.08
C THR A 23 -5.44 -16.49 5.77
N THR A 24 -5.13 -17.74 6.15
CA THR A 24 -6.04 -18.58 6.91
C THR A 24 -5.80 -18.49 8.42
N TYR A 25 -4.77 -17.76 8.83
CA TYR A 25 -4.42 -17.60 10.25
C TYR A 25 -5.05 -16.32 10.79
N ASP A 26 -5.89 -16.46 11.82
CA ASP A 26 -6.64 -15.34 12.38
C ASP A 26 -5.72 -14.22 12.91
N ALA A 27 -4.64 -14.58 13.59
CA ALA A 27 -3.70 -13.57 14.10
C ALA A 27 -3.06 -12.77 12.96
N LYS A 28 -2.69 -13.41 11.85
CA LYS A 28 -2.13 -12.74 10.68
C LYS A 28 -3.18 -11.90 9.97
N HIS A 29 -4.40 -12.40 9.87
CA HIS A 29 -5.52 -11.66 9.28
C HIS A 29 -5.70 -10.31 9.99
N ARG A 30 -5.74 -10.34 11.32
CA ARG A 30 -5.90 -9.11 12.12
C ARG A 30 -4.68 -8.21 12.03
N ALA A 31 -3.47 -8.78 12.07
CA ALA A 31 -2.24 -8.00 11.98
C ALA A 31 -2.13 -7.28 10.64
N TYR A 32 -2.40 -7.98 9.53
CA TYR A 32 -2.35 -7.37 8.21
C TYR A 32 -3.41 -6.29 8.05
N GLY A 33 -4.59 -6.49 8.61
CA GLY A 33 -5.66 -5.48 8.59
C GLY A 33 -5.25 -4.21 9.33
N LYS A 34 -4.61 -4.35 10.50
CA LYS A 34 -4.13 -3.20 11.27
C LYS A 34 -3.04 -2.44 10.52
N VAL A 35 -2.12 -3.15 9.86
CA VAL A 35 -1.08 -2.51 9.05
C VAL A 35 -1.72 -1.74 7.90
N TYR A 36 -2.67 -2.34 7.20
CA TYR A 36 -3.38 -1.69 6.11
C TYR A 36 -4.04 -0.39 6.59
N ASP A 37 -4.77 -0.43 7.69
CA ASP A 37 -5.47 0.75 8.22
C ASP A 37 -4.48 1.83 8.64
N ARG A 38 -3.42 1.45 9.35
CA ARG A 38 -2.40 2.40 9.80
C ARG A 38 -1.69 3.06 8.64
N MET A 39 -1.35 2.28 7.61
CA MET A 39 -0.72 2.82 6.40
C MET A 39 -1.63 3.79 5.68
N GLY A 40 -2.93 3.54 5.66
CA GLY A 40 -3.90 4.44 5.04
C GLY A 40 -3.79 5.85 5.63
N ASP A 41 -3.81 5.96 6.96
CA ASP A 41 -3.70 7.23 7.65
C ASP A 41 -2.36 7.91 7.36
N LEU A 42 -1.27 7.15 7.42
CA LEU A 42 0.07 7.71 7.18
C LEU A 42 0.26 8.18 5.74
N ILE A 43 -0.29 7.43 4.79
CA ILE A 43 -0.23 7.81 3.36
C ILE A 43 -1.05 9.06 3.12
N ASP A 44 -2.25 9.15 3.69
CA ASP A 44 -3.08 10.34 3.56
C ASP A 44 -2.36 11.59 4.11
N ASP A 45 -1.76 11.48 5.30
CA ASP A 45 -1.01 12.60 5.89
C ASP A 45 0.17 13.00 5.01
N PHE A 46 0.90 12.02 4.48
CA PHE A 46 2.03 12.27 3.60
C PHE A 46 1.59 12.98 2.32
N VAL A 47 0.54 12.47 1.67
CA VAL A 47 0.05 13.03 0.40
C VAL A 47 -0.49 14.45 0.63
N GLU A 48 -1.22 14.67 1.72
CA GLU A 48 -1.76 15.98 2.03
C GLU A 48 -0.63 17.00 2.26
N ALA A 49 0.43 16.61 2.96
CA ALA A 49 1.59 17.47 3.17
C ALA A 49 2.28 17.79 1.84
N MET A 50 2.41 16.80 0.95
CA MET A 50 3.01 17.01 -0.37
C MET A 50 2.14 17.90 -1.26
N MET A 51 0.81 17.75 -1.17
CA MET A 51 -0.12 18.63 -1.90
C MET A 51 -0.01 20.07 -1.45
N GLY A 52 0.21 20.29 -0.17
CA GLY A 52 0.42 21.65 0.34
C GLY A 52 1.67 22.31 -0.20
N LYS A 53 2.69 21.52 -0.56
CA LYS A 53 3.96 22.03 -1.07
C LYS A 53 4.01 22.08 -2.60
N TYR A 54 3.46 21.07 -3.28
CA TYR A 54 3.65 20.86 -4.72
C TYR A 54 2.34 20.88 -5.52
N GLY A 55 1.20 21.03 -4.86
CA GLY A 55 -0.10 20.94 -5.52
C GLY A 55 -0.60 19.51 -5.61
N ARG A 56 -1.72 19.31 -6.31
CA ARG A 56 -2.37 18.01 -6.41
C ARG A 56 -1.55 17.04 -7.24
N PRO A 57 -1.49 15.74 -6.85
CA PRO A 57 -0.78 14.74 -7.65
C PRO A 57 -1.53 14.47 -8.95
N VAL A 58 -0.76 14.11 -9.98
CA VAL A 58 -1.30 13.71 -11.28
C VAL A 58 -0.86 12.27 -11.53
N PHE A 59 -1.83 11.40 -11.76
CA PHE A 59 -1.58 9.99 -12.08
C PHE A 59 -2.04 9.72 -13.50
N ASP A 60 -1.17 9.09 -14.28
CA ASP A 60 -1.54 8.74 -15.65
C ASP A 60 -1.62 7.22 -15.82
N SER A 61 -2.08 6.78 -16.97
CA SER A 61 -2.32 5.37 -17.26
C SER A 61 -1.03 4.55 -17.40
N GLU A 62 0.14 5.18 -17.41
CA GLU A 62 1.41 4.48 -17.50
C GLU A 62 1.86 3.88 -16.16
N PHE A 63 1.28 4.35 -15.04
CA PHE A 63 1.59 3.77 -13.74
C PHE A 63 0.94 2.39 -13.62
N GLY A 64 1.76 1.35 -13.72
CA GLY A 64 1.32 -0.01 -13.49
C GLY A 64 1.45 -0.40 -12.03
N ILE A 65 0.45 -1.11 -11.52
CA ILE A 65 0.48 -1.64 -10.15
C ILE A 65 0.37 -3.16 -10.24
N MET A 66 1.34 -3.87 -9.66
CA MET A 66 1.37 -5.32 -9.64
C MET A 66 1.24 -5.82 -8.22
N PHE A 67 0.40 -6.84 -8.03
CA PHE A 67 0.17 -7.47 -6.74
C PHE A 67 0.48 -8.96 -6.83
N GLN A 68 0.87 -9.55 -5.70
CA GLN A 68 1.23 -10.96 -5.63
C GLN A 68 0.30 -11.71 -4.70
N ASP A 69 0.02 -12.95 -5.04
CA ASP A 69 -0.70 -13.85 -4.15
C ASP A 69 0.19 -14.25 -2.97
N LEU A 70 -0.44 -14.44 -1.82
CA LEU A 70 0.26 -14.83 -0.61
C LEU A 70 1.03 -16.13 -0.79
N GLU A 71 0.47 -17.11 -1.52
CA GLU A 71 1.10 -18.41 -1.72
C GLU A 71 2.33 -18.36 -2.64
N SER A 72 2.39 -17.38 -3.54
CA SER A 72 3.50 -17.25 -4.48
C SER A 72 4.58 -16.31 -3.97
N MET A 73 4.41 -15.76 -2.77
CA MET A 73 5.26 -14.71 -2.22
C MET A 73 5.77 -15.10 -0.84
N LYS A 74 7.06 -14.89 -0.61
CA LYS A 74 7.60 -14.97 0.75
C LYS A 74 7.45 -13.61 1.41
N LEU A 75 6.88 -13.56 2.60
CA LEU A 75 6.60 -12.30 3.28
C LEU A 75 7.85 -11.44 3.50
N GLN A 76 9.01 -12.07 3.74
CA GLN A 76 10.25 -11.33 3.90
C GLN A 76 10.70 -10.63 2.63
N ASN A 77 10.19 -11.02 1.47
CA ASN A 77 10.52 -10.40 0.18
C ASN A 77 9.54 -9.29 -0.19
N PHE A 78 8.42 -9.23 0.52
CA PHE A 78 7.37 -8.25 0.24
C PHE A 78 7.74 -6.86 0.78
N ILE A 79 8.28 -6.82 1.97
CA ILE A 79 8.64 -5.58 2.63
C ILE A 79 10.10 -5.25 2.36
#